data_1b7e158709c701cdcd00dbd1e3800af5
#
_entry.id   1b7e158709c701cdcd00dbd1e3800af5
#
_cell.length_a   1.000
_cell.length_b   1.000
_cell.length_c   1.000
_cell.angle_alpha   90.00
_cell.angle_beta   90.00
_cell.angle_gamma   90.00
#
_symmetry.space_group_name_H-M   'P 1'
#
loop_
_entity.id
_entity.type
_entity.pdbx_description
1 polymer ?
#
loop_
_entity_poly.entity_id
_entity_poly.type
_entity_poly.pdbx_seq_one_letter_code
_entity_poly.pdbx_strand_id
1 'polypeptide(L)'
;MYYFASDVHLGAGGEQWTRHTEQRFVRWLDMAASDADGIFLLGDIFDFWWEYRKVVPKGFVRTFGKLAELTDRGVKIYLITGNHDMWAKDYLKQECGVEVFFTPQQIKLSGKNLFLAHGDNMNVGNKPMLKLMNTGFRSPMLRTLFSWLIHPDIAMSFGQWWSGKSRKSHSKDEITPSSLDFLIDYALNYKKEFPSTDYIIFGHMHYGYDLCKEGLRLLFLSNWDNDVRYAAMDNEGNITLKTF
;
A
#
# COMPACT_ATOMS: atom_id res chain seq x y z
N MET A 1 -10.21 -0.67 17.57
CA MET A 1 -8.91 -1.15 16.99
C MET A 1 -8.66 -0.47 15.64
N TYR A 2 -7.37 -0.29 15.25
CA TYR A 2 -6.99 0.14 13.89
C TYR A 2 -6.08 -0.92 13.28
N TYR A 3 -6.27 -1.21 11.99
CA TYR A 3 -5.55 -2.26 11.27
C TYR A 3 -4.81 -1.67 10.07
N PHE A 4 -3.60 -2.19 9.80
CA PHE A 4 -2.72 -1.70 8.73
C PHE A 4 -2.19 -2.88 7.93
N ALA A 5 -2.37 -2.86 6.61
CA ALA A 5 -1.85 -3.86 5.69
C ALA A 5 -1.32 -3.19 4.41
N SER A 6 -0.48 -3.88 3.66
CA SER A 6 0.06 -3.42 2.37
C SER A 6 0.43 -4.59 1.47
N ASP A 7 0.87 -4.30 0.26
CA ASP A 7 1.58 -5.22 -0.64
C ASP A 7 0.83 -6.54 -0.92
N VAL A 8 -0.50 -6.44 -1.15
CA VAL A 8 -1.34 -7.59 -1.47
C VAL A 8 -1.07 -8.09 -2.89
N HIS A 9 -0.74 -7.18 -3.82
CA HIS A 9 -0.42 -7.44 -5.21
C HIS A 9 -1.43 -8.33 -5.94
N LEU A 10 -2.72 -8.04 -5.78
CA LEU A 10 -3.77 -8.72 -6.52
C LEU A 10 -3.56 -8.57 -8.04
N GLY A 11 -3.52 -9.69 -8.74
CA GLY A 11 -3.17 -9.75 -10.16
C GLY A 11 -1.76 -10.26 -10.44
N ALA A 12 -0.92 -10.41 -9.42
CA ALA A 12 0.40 -11.05 -9.54
C ALA A 12 0.27 -12.57 -9.74
N GLY A 13 1.31 -13.22 -10.25
CA GLY A 13 1.51 -14.67 -10.20
C GLY A 13 0.49 -15.56 -10.94
N GLY A 14 -0.40 -14.97 -11.75
CA GLY A 14 -1.43 -15.69 -12.50
C GLY A 14 -2.74 -15.90 -11.73
N GLU A 15 -3.74 -16.51 -12.39
CA GLU A 15 -5.11 -16.57 -11.89
C GLU A 15 -5.27 -17.33 -10.56
N GLN A 16 -4.61 -18.47 -10.43
CA GLN A 16 -4.74 -19.31 -9.23
C GLN A 16 -4.12 -18.63 -7.99
N TRP A 17 -2.94 -18.03 -8.16
CA TRP A 17 -2.29 -17.30 -7.09
C TRP A 17 -3.11 -16.08 -6.70
N THR A 18 -3.55 -15.28 -7.68
CA THR A 18 -4.41 -14.12 -7.44
C THR A 18 -5.70 -14.52 -6.70
N ARG A 19 -6.33 -15.63 -7.12
CA ARG A 19 -7.55 -16.12 -6.47
C ARG A 19 -7.30 -16.51 -5.01
N HIS A 20 -6.22 -17.20 -4.73
CA HIS A 20 -5.85 -17.60 -3.37
C HIS A 20 -5.56 -16.38 -2.49
N THR A 21 -4.76 -15.44 -3.00
CA THR A 21 -4.40 -14.21 -2.28
C THR A 21 -5.63 -13.32 -2.05
N GLU A 22 -6.49 -13.17 -3.06
CA GLU A 22 -7.76 -12.43 -2.93
C GLU A 22 -8.64 -13.03 -1.81
N GLN A 23 -8.79 -14.36 -1.78
CA GLN A 23 -9.56 -15.03 -0.72
C GLN A 23 -8.93 -14.85 0.66
N ARG A 24 -7.58 -14.87 0.74
CA ARG A 24 -6.85 -14.64 1.99
C ARG A 24 -7.06 -13.20 2.47
N PHE A 25 -6.94 -12.23 1.57
CA PHE A 25 -7.16 -10.81 1.87
C PHE A 25 -8.59 -10.53 2.33
N VAL A 26 -9.59 -11.10 1.66
CA VAL A 26 -10.99 -10.98 2.07
C VAL A 26 -11.22 -11.55 3.48
N ARG A 27 -10.65 -12.71 3.80
CA ARG A 27 -10.73 -13.26 5.18
C ARG A 27 -10.08 -12.35 6.22
N TRP A 28 -8.95 -11.72 5.86
CA TRP A 28 -8.29 -10.76 6.74
C TRP A 28 -9.16 -9.51 6.95
N LEU A 29 -9.79 -8.99 5.89
CA LEU A 29 -10.74 -7.88 6.00
C LEU A 29 -11.91 -8.23 6.92
N ASP A 30 -12.46 -9.44 6.82
CA ASP A 30 -13.51 -9.92 7.72
C ASP A 30 -13.06 -9.97 9.18
N MET A 31 -11.87 -10.50 9.41
CA MET A 31 -11.27 -10.58 10.75
C MET A 31 -11.05 -9.17 11.32
N ALA A 32 -10.41 -8.28 10.55
CA ALA A 32 -10.14 -6.91 10.98
C ALA A 32 -11.44 -6.14 11.26
N ALA A 33 -12.43 -6.26 10.39
CA ALA A 33 -13.69 -5.55 10.50
C ALA A 33 -14.57 -5.98 11.71
N SER A 34 -14.20 -7.05 12.41
CA SER A 34 -14.96 -7.50 13.59
C SER A 34 -14.91 -6.48 14.75
N ASP A 35 -13.84 -5.68 14.84
CA ASP A 35 -13.65 -4.68 15.89
C ASP A 35 -12.92 -3.40 15.40
N ALA A 36 -12.79 -3.22 14.08
CA ALA A 36 -12.06 -2.09 13.52
C ALA A 36 -12.84 -0.77 13.64
N ASP A 37 -12.19 0.25 14.18
CA ASP A 37 -12.57 1.66 14.02
C ASP A 37 -12.09 2.21 12.66
N GLY A 38 -11.04 1.59 12.08
CA GLY A 38 -10.54 1.91 10.75
C GLY A 38 -9.50 0.91 10.25
N ILE A 39 -9.46 0.74 8.92
CA ILE A 39 -8.51 -0.12 8.20
C ILE A 39 -7.72 0.76 7.26
N PHE A 40 -6.39 0.70 7.35
CA PHE A 40 -5.45 1.45 6.52
C PHE A 40 -4.70 0.50 5.60
N LEU A 41 -4.88 0.66 4.30
CA LEU A 41 -4.19 -0.07 3.25
C LEU A 41 -3.05 0.81 2.74
N LEU A 42 -1.80 0.40 2.96
CA LEU A 42 -0.63 1.22 2.69
C LEU A 42 -0.01 0.90 1.31
N GLY A 43 -0.85 0.86 0.29
CA GLY A 43 -0.46 0.75 -1.12
C GLY A 43 -0.16 -0.67 -1.61
N ASP A 44 -0.03 -0.76 -2.93
CA ASP A 44 0.24 -1.99 -3.67
C ASP A 44 -0.77 -3.11 -3.36
N ILE A 45 -2.05 -2.71 -3.22
CA ILE A 45 -3.15 -3.67 -3.08
C ILE A 45 -3.36 -4.41 -4.40
N PHE A 46 -3.17 -3.73 -5.52
CA PHE A 46 -3.21 -4.30 -6.86
C PHE A 46 -1.80 -4.35 -7.44
N ASP A 47 -1.47 -5.42 -8.16
CA ASP A 47 -0.19 -5.58 -8.85
C ASP A 47 0.03 -4.56 -9.97
N PHE A 48 -1.05 -4.13 -10.58
CA PHE A 48 -1.10 -3.00 -11.50
C PHE A 48 -2.53 -2.47 -11.57
N TRP A 49 -2.72 -1.19 -11.25
CA TRP A 49 -4.00 -0.51 -11.31
C TRP A 49 -3.90 0.73 -12.18
N TRP A 50 -4.60 0.73 -13.32
CA TRP A 50 -4.75 1.90 -14.17
C TRP A 50 -6.21 2.22 -14.39
N GLU A 51 -6.67 3.37 -13.95
CA GLU A 51 -8.06 3.79 -14.04
C GLU A 51 -8.27 4.72 -15.23
N TYR A 52 -8.99 4.21 -16.23
CA TYR A 52 -9.48 4.99 -17.35
C TYR A 52 -10.76 5.74 -16.96
N ARG A 53 -11.26 6.61 -17.83
CA ARG A 53 -12.48 7.36 -17.57
C ARG A 53 -13.74 6.49 -17.39
N LYS A 54 -13.83 5.37 -18.11
CA LYS A 54 -15.01 4.48 -18.12
C LYS A 54 -14.65 3.00 -17.98
N VAL A 55 -13.37 2.69 -17.76
CA VAL A 55 -12.88 1.30 -17.69
C VAL A 55 -11.88 1.19 -16.58
N VAL A 56 -12.01 0.14 -15.79
CA VAL A 56 -11.06 -0.27 -14.76
C VAL A 56 -10.56 -1.68 -15.04
N PRO A 57 -9.44 -2.11 -14.45
CA PRO A 57 -8.97 -3.49 -14.56
C PRO A 57 -10.06 -4.48 -14.13
N LYS A 58 -10.28 -5.53 -14.92
CA LYS A 58 -11.22 -6.59 -14.59
C LYS A 58 -10.67 -7.54 -13.52
N GLY A 59 -11.56 -8.15 -12.75
CA GLY A 59 -11.22 -9.09 -11.68
C GLY A 59 -11.49 -8.49 -10.31
N PHE A 60 -10.95 -9.12 -9.29
CA PHE A 60 -10.96 -8.67 -7.89
C PHE A 60 -12.38 -8.44 -7.30
N VAL A 61 -13.37 -9.13 -7.85
CA VAL A 61 -14.80 -8.92 -7.51
C VAL A 61 -15.08 -9.21 -6.04
N ARG A 62 -14.36 -10.18 -5.44
CA ARG A 62 -14.51 -10.48 -4.01
C ARG A 62 -13.96 -9.36 -3.13
N THR A 63 -12.82 -8.82 -3.53
CA THR A 63 -12.20 -7.69 -2.82
C THR A 63 -13.09 -6.45 -2.89
N PHE A 64 -13.57 -6.08 -4.08
CA PHE A 64 -14.46 -4.92 -4.22
C PHE A 64 -15.78 -5.13 -3.47
N GLY A 65 -16.39 -6.31 -3.62
CA GLY A 65 -17.62 -6.64 -2.87
C GLY A 65 -17.42 -6.61 -1.36
N LYS A 66 -16.28 -7.07 -0.86
CA LYS A 66 -15.96 -7.01 0.58
C LYS A 66 -15.71 -5.57 1.04
N LEU A 67 -14.93 -4.78 0.30
CA LEU A 67 -14.70 -3.38 0.63
C LEU A 67 -16.02 -2.60 0.68
N ALA A 68 -16.88 -2.75 -0.33
CA ALA A 68 -18.20 -2.12 -0.37
C ALA A 68 -19.09 -2.57 0.81
N GLU A 69 -19.20 -3.88 1.06
CA GLU A 69 -19.94 -4.42 2.20
C GLU A 69 -19.49 -3.79 3.53
N LEU A 70 -18.18 -3.70 3.76
CA LEU A 70 -17.64 -3.18 5.01
C LEU A 70 -17.89 -1.68 5.17
N THR A 71 -17.70 -0.90 4.10
CA THR A 71 -17.96 0.54 4.13
C THR A 71 -19.45 0.84 4.27
N ASP A 72 -20.34 0.08 3.64
CA ASP A 72 -21.80 0.15 3.82
C ASP A 72 -22.20 -0.15 5.28
N ARG A 73 -21.45 -0.99 5.99
CA ARG A 73 -21.62 -1.25 7.43
C ARG A 73 -21.01 -0.17 8.31
N GLY A 74 -20.37 0.85 7.74
CA GLY A 74 -19.77 1.98 8.44
C GLY A 74 -18.32 1.80 8.84
N VAL A 75 -17.63 0.72 8.42
CA VAL A 75 -16.18 0.53 8.63
C VAL A 75 -15.43 1.54 7.76
N LYS A 76 -14.56 2.33 8.36
CA LYS A 76 -13.75 3.31 7.64
C LYS A 76 -12.54 2.62 7.01
N ILE A 77 -12.43 2.68 5.68
CA ILE A 77 -11.31 2.08 4.95
C ILE A 77 -10.58 3.17 4.18
N TYR A 78 -9.26 3.22 4.35
CA TYR A 78 -8.36 4.20 3.76
C TYR A 78 -7.32 3.47 2.92
N LEU A 79 -7.04 3.99 1.72
CA LEU A 79 -5.93 3.53 0.86
C LEU A 79 -4.95 4.68 0.66
N ILE A 80 -3.69 4.48 1.05
CA ILE A 80 -2.57 5.33 0.64
C ILE A 80 -1.92 4.61 -0.54
N THR A 81 -1.91 5.20 -1.72
CA THR A 81 -1.42 4.52 -2.93
C THR A 81 0.07 4.23 -2.88
N GLY A 82 0.45 3.04 -3.37
CA GLY A 82 1.82 2.65 -3.65
C GLY A 82 2.23 2.94 -5.11
N ASN A 83 3.33 2.35 -5.55
CA ASN A 83 3.82 2.53 -6.92
C ASN A 83 3.08 1.68 -7.95
N HIS A 84 2.37 0.63 -7.55
CA HIS A 84 1.59 -0.23 -8.43
C HIS A 84 0.14 0.24 -8.61
N ASP A 85 -0.40 0.99 -7.66
CA ASP A 85 -1.77 1.51 -7.68
C ASP A 85 -1.88 3.05 -7.63
N MET A 86 -0.77 3.75 -7.91
CA MET A 86 -0.71 5.22 -7.94
C MET A 86 -1.62 5.87 -9.00
N TRP A 87 -2.13 5.10 -9.96
CA TRP A 87 -3.02 5.58 -11.02
C TRP A 87 -4.50 5.37 -10.72
N ALA A 88 -4.84 5.02 -9.49
CA ALA A 88 -6.20 5.09 -8.99
C ALA A 88 -6.74 6.53 -9.12
N LYS A 89 -8.06 6.66 -9.19
CA LYS A 89 -8.76 7.96 -9.18
C LYS A 89 -9.89 7.91 -8.17
N ASP A 90 -11.10 7.81 -8.64
CA ASP A 90 -12.32 7.91 -7.84
C ASP A 90 -13.14 6.60 -7.80
N TYR A 91 -12.79 5.59 -8.59
CA TYR A 91 -13.53 4.32 -8.64
C TYR A 91 -13.66 3.65 -7.26
N LEU A 92 -12.55 3.47 -6.55
CA LEU A 92 -12.57 2.83 -5.23
C LEU A 92 -13.40 3.64 -4.21
N LYS A 93 -13.40 4.96 -4.33
CA LYS A 93 -14.24 5.82 -3.50
C LYS A 93 -15.72 5.72 -3.86
N GLN A 94 -16.04 5.79 -5.15
CA GLN A 94 -17.42 5.80 -5.63
C GLN A 94 -18.10 4.44 -5.48
N GLU A 95 -17.39 3.34 -5.80
CA GLU A 95 -17.96 2.00 -5.85
C GLU A 95 -17.75 1.18 -4.57
N CYS A 96 -16.69 1.50 -3.81
CA CYS A 96 -16.34 0.73 -2.61
C CYS A 96 -16.30 1.56 -1.33
N GLY A 97 -16.57 2.86 -1.38
CA GLY A 97 -16.56 3.73 -0.20
C GLY A 97 -15.17 3.92 0.42
N VAL A 98 -14.08 3.52 -0.26
CA VAL A 98 -12.70 3.62 0.23
C VAL A 98 -12.17 5.02 0.03
N GLU A 99 -11.67 5.67 1.07
CA GLU A 99 -11.00 6.97 0.96
C GLU A 99 -9.57 6.80 0.46
N VAL A 100 -9.21 7.42 -0.68
CA VAL A 100 -7.92 7.24 -1.35
C VAL A 100 -7.03 8.46 -1.18
N PHE A 101 -5.81 8.24 -0.69
CA PHE A 101 -4.76 9.24 -0.54
C PHE A 101 -3.60 8.95 -1.49
N PHE A 102 -3.15 9.97 -2.20
CA PHE A 102 -2.04 9.88 -3.17
C PHE A 102 -0.69 10.32 -2.59
N THR A 103 -0.69 10.70 -1.33
CA THR A 103 0.49 11.16 -0.59
C THR A 103 0.51 10.52 0.79
N PRO A 104 1.69 10.42 1.43
CA PRO A 104 1.80 10.02 2.81
C PRO A 104 0.90 10.82 3.74
N GLN A 105 0.43 10.18 4.82
CA GLN A 105 -0.51 10.78 5.76
C GLN A 105 0.09 10.89 7.15
N GLN A 106 -0.09 12.08 7.76
CA GLN A 106 0.11 12.30 9.18
C GLN A 106 -1.25 12.24 9.86
N ILE A 107 -1.43 11.32 10.77
CA ILE A 107 -2.71 11.12 11.45
C ILE A 107 -2.52 10.95 12.95
N LYS A 108 -3.56 11.23 13.71
CA LYS A 108 -3.59 10.96 15.15
C LYS A 108 -4.63 9.90 15.46
N LEU A 109 -4.20 8.76 15.99
CA LEU A 109 -5.05 7.65 16.38
C LEU A 109 -4.76 7.28 17.85
N SER A 110 -5.79 7.04 18.64
CA SER A 110 -5.66 6.65 20.06
C SER A 110 -4.64 7.49 20.84
N GLY A 111 -4.60 8.81 20.58
CA GLY A 111 -3.68 9.75 21.23
C GLY A 111 -2.24 9.76 20.69
N LYS A 112 -1.88 8.88 19.75
CA LYS A 112 -0.55 8.77 19.12
C LYS A 112 -0.49 9.46 17.76
N ASN A 113 0.66 10.01 17.41
CA ASN A 113 0.91 10.62 16.11
C ASN A 113 1.60 9.60 15.21
N LEU A 114 0.97 9.27 14.08
CA LEU A 114 1.46 8.30 13.13
C LEU A 114 1.81 8.99 11.80
N PHE A 115 2.89 8.53 11.17
CA PHE A 115 3.15 8.79 9.77
C PHE A 115 2.98 7.49 8.98
N LEU A 116 2.07 7.50 8.02
CA LEU A 116 1.72 6.37 7.17
C LEU A 116 2.15 6.62 5.74
N ALA A 117 2.89 5.71 5.16
CA ALA A 117 3.34 5.81 3.78
C ALA A 117 3.55 4.42 3.17
N HIS A 118 3.46 4.32 1.85
CA HIS A 118 3.88 3.09 1.18
C HIS A 118 5.40 2.88 1.29
N GLY A 119 6.21 3.88 0.96
CA GLY A 119 7.67 3.80 1.10
C GLY A 119 8.45 3.98 -0.21
N ASP A 120 7.80 3.85 -1.35
CA ASP A 120 8.40 3.89 -2.70
C ASP A 120 9.16 5.18 -3.04
N ASN A 121 8.75 6.30 -2.46
CA ASN A 121 9.32 7.63 -2.75
C ASN A 121 10.14 8.24 -1.61
N MET A 122 10.42 7.49 -0.55
CA MET A 122 11.02 8.01 0.69
C MET A 122 12.54 8.14 0.57
N ASN A 123 13.21 8.04 -0.33
CA ASN A 123 14.64 8.40 -0.52
C ASN A 123 15.06 8.29 -1.99
N VAL A 124 14.33 9.00 -2.84
CA VAL A 124 14.71 9.06 -4.27
C VAL A 124 16.11 9.68 -4.43
N GLY A 125 16.59 10.36 -3.35
CA GLY A 125 17.95 10.84 -3.19
C GLY A 125 18.47 11.60 -4.43
N ASN A 126 19.73 11.42 -4.73
CA ASN A 126 20.40 11.99 -5.91
C ASN A 126 20.26 11.13 -7.17
N LYS A 127 19.10 10.42 -7.36
CA LYS A 127 18.84 9.63 -8.57
C LYS A 127 17.91 10.41 -9.52
N PRO A 128 18.44 11.31 -10.36
CA PRO A 128 17.63 12.24 -11.16
C PRO A 128 16.72 11.52 -12.15
N MET A 129 17.13 10.37 -12.67
CA MET A 129 16.32 9.54 -13.57
C MET A 129 15.07 8.98 -12.88
N LEU A 130 15.20 8.47 -11.66
CA LEU A 130 14.07 7.97 -10.85
C LEU A 130 13.11 9.12 -10.50
N LYS A 131 13.65 10.29 -10.15
CA LYS A 131 12.85 11.48 -9.85
C LYS A 131 12.06 11.94 -11.08
N LEU A 132 12.70 11.97 -12.25
CA LEU A 132 12.05 12.32 -13.52
C LEU A 132 10.95 11.32 -13.87
N MET A 133 11.23 10.03 -13.75
CA MET A 133 10.27 8.95 -14.01
C MET A 133 9.06 9.02 -13.06
N ASN A 134 9.28 9.19 -11.75
CA ASN A 134 8.22 9.33 -10.77
C ASN A 134 7.37 10.59 -11.01
N THR A 135 8.01 11.72 -11.39
CA THR A 135 7.31 12.95 -11.75
C THR A 135 6.45 12.74 -13.00
N GLY A 136 6.97 12.05 -14.00
CA GLY A 136 6.23 11.71 -15.22
C GLY A 136 5.01 10.83 -14.94
N PHE A 137 5.19 9.74 -14.20
CA PHE A 137 4.12 8.81 -13.85
C PHE A 137 3.02 9.43 -12.98
N ARG A 138 3.37 10.41 -12.16
CA ARG A 138 2.41 11.13 -11.30
C ARG A 138 1.80 12.38 -11.99
N SER A 139 2.25 12.74 -13.20
CA SER A 139 1.73 13.89 -13.95
C SER A 139 0.29 13.64 -14.42
N PRO A 140 -0.71 14.46 -14.02
CA PRO A 140 -2.10 14.31 -14.48
C PRO A 140 -2.24 14.44 -16.00
N MET A 141 -1.42 15.32 -16.60
CA MET A 141 -1.43 15.55 -18.05
C MET A 141 -0.94 14.32 -18.82
N LEU A 142 0.19 13.72 -18.40
CA LEU A 142 0.73 12.52 -19.02
C LEU A 142 -0.19 11.32 -18.82
N ARG A 143 -0.82 11.18 -17.66
CA ARG A 143 -1.84 10.17 -17.38
C ARG A 143 -3.05 10.30 -18.31
N THR A 144 -3.53 11.52 -18.52
CA THR A 144 -4.65 11.80 -19.43
C THR A 144 -4.27 11.46 -20.85
N LEU A 145 -3.10 11.90 -21.32
CA LEU A 145 -2.60 11.62 -22.66
C LEU A 145 -2.41 10.11 -22.88
N PHE A 146 -1.81 9.40 -21.93
CA PHE A 146 -1.66 7.95 -21.98
C PHE A 146 -3.03 7.25 -22.07
N SER A 147 -3.99 7.63 -21.24
CA SER A 147 -5.33 7.06 -21.23
C SER A 147 -6.10 7.34 -22.54
N TRP A 148 -5.70 8.36 -23.28
CA TRP A 148 -6.33 8.74 -24.55
C TRP A 148 -5.73 8.00 -25.74
N LEU A 149 -4.41 7.73 -25.70
CA LEU A 149 -3.66 7.15 -26.81
C LEU A 149 -3.50 5.63 -26.71
N ILE A 150 -3.45 5.07 -25.49
CA ILE A 150 -3.12 3.67 -25.26
C ILE A 150 -4.39 2.88 -24.92
N HIS A 151 -4.62 1.84 -25.72
CA HIS A 151 -5.74 0.92 -25.49
C HIS A 151 -5.59 0.22 -24.12
N PRO A 152 -6.69 0.04 -23.36
CA PRO A 152 -6.62 -0.57 -22.02
C PRO A 152 -5.91 -1.92 -21.97
N ASP A 153 -6.13 -2.80 -22.94
CA ASP A 153 -5.47 -4.12 -22.97
C ASP A 153 -3.96 -4.01 -23.15
N ILE A 154 -3.47 -3.02 -23.92
CA ILE A 154 -2.03 -2.76 -24.09
C ILE A 154 -1.45 -2.23 -22.78
N ALA A 155 -2.13 -1.27 -22.15
CA ALA A 155 -1.72 -0.71 -20.88
C ALA A 155 -1.65 -1.79 -19.78
N MET A 156 -2.66 -2.64 -19.69
CA MET A 156 -2.70 -3.73 -18.71
C MET A 156 -1.59 -4.76 -18.95
N SER A 157 -1.37 -5.16 -20.21
CA SER A 157 -0.30 -6.10 -20.57
C SER A 157 1.08 -5.54 -20.25
N PHE A 158 1.31 -4.26 -20.59
CA PHE A 158 2.54 -3.55 -20.26
C PHE A 158 2.75 -3.44 -18.75
N GLY A 159 1.71 -3.05 -18.01
CA GLY A 159 1.77 -2.89 -16.56
C GLY A 159 2.09 -4.20 -15.85
N GLN A 160 1.43 -5.30 -16.25
CA GLN A 160 1.69 -6.63 -15.71
C GLN A 160 3.13 -7.10 -16.02
N TRP A 161 3.61 -6.85 -17.25
CA TRP A 161 5.01 -7.15 -17.60
C TRP A 161 5.99 -6.34 -16.76
N TRP A 162 5.76 -5.03 -16.61
CA TRP A 162 6.59 -4.13 -15.83
C TRP A 162 6.64 -4.54 -14.36
N SER A 163 5.47 -4.76 -13.76
CA SER A 163 5.32 -5.22 -12.38
C SER A 163 6.04 -6.56 -12.16
N GLY A 164 5.83 -7.54 -13.05
CA GLY A 164 6.50 -8.83 -13.00
C GLY A 164 8.04 -8.72 -13.06
N LYS A 165 8.58 -7.77 -13.84
CA LYS A 165 10.01 -7.51 -13.91
C LYS A 165 10.54 -6.88 -12.61
N SER A 166 9.81 -5.94 -12.03
CA SER A 166 10.15 -5.32 -10.76
C SER A 166 10.24 -6.35 -9.64
N ARG A 167 9.23 -7.20 -9.47
CA ARG A 167 9.23 -8.27 -8.46
C ARG A 167 10.39 -9.24 -8.62
N LYS A 168 10.72 -9.66 -9.85
CA LYS A 168 11.85 -10.56 -10.11
C LYS A 168 13.20 -9.94 -9.78
N SER A 169 13.35 -8.62 -9.82
CA SER A 169 14.57 -7.96 -9.40
C SER A 169 14.71 -7.94 -7.88
N HIS A 170 13.61 -7.77 -7.16
CA HIS A 170 13.61 -7.78 -5.69
C HIS A 170 13.65 -9.20 -5.08
N SER A 171 13.12 -10.22 -5.77
CA SER A 171 13.12 -11.60 -5.27
C SER A 171 14.48 -12.31 -5.36
N LYS A 172 15.47 -11.73 -6.05
CA LYS A 172 16.81 -12.30 -6.20
C LYS A 172 17.74 -11.96 -5.04
N ASP A 173 17.48 -10.88 -4.34
CA ASP A 173 18.25 -10.48 -3.18
C ASP A 173 17.47 -10.90 -1.93
N GLU A 174 18.11 -11.65 -1.03
CA GLU A 174 17.55 -11.87 0.31
C GLU A 174 17.32 -10.50 0.96
N ILE A 175 16.05 -10.17 1.22
CA ILE A 175 15.74 -8.96 1.96
C ILE A 175 16.24 -9.14 3.39
N THR A 176 17.22 -8.37 3.74
CA THR A 176 17.83 -8.35 5.08
C THR A 176 17.42 -7.05 5.79
N PRO A 177 17.58 -6.98 7.12
CA PRO A 177 17.34 -5.72 7.85
C PRO A 177 18.11 -4.52 7.27
N SER A 178 19.31 -4.73 6.70
CA SER A 178 20.08 -3.67 6.04
C SER A 178 19.43 -3.14 4.75
N SER A 179 18.56 -3.92 4.11
CA SER A 179 17.79 -3.44 2.95
C SER A 179 16.80 -2.34 3.34
N LEU A 180 16.49 -2.20 4.63
CA LEU A 180 15.58 -1.18 5.16
C LEU A 180 16.29 0.12 5.54
N ASP A 181 17.62 0.16 5.55
CA ASP A 181 18.42 1.28 6.10
C ASP A 181 18.01 2.62 5.51
N PHE A 182 17.72 2.68 4.21
CA PHE A 182 17.31 3.93 3.57
C PHE A 182 15.95 4.47 4.08
N LEU A 183 15.00 3.58 4.43
CA LEU A 183 13.72 3.97 5.03
C LEU A 183 13.89 4.30 6.51
N ILE A 184 14.77 3.60 7.19
CA ILE A 184 15.12 3.91 8.59
C ILE A 184 15.75 5.30 8.67
N ASP A 185 16.70 5.61 7.80
CA ASP A 185 17.35 6.94 7.74
C ASP A 185 16.32 8.04 7.43
N TYR A 186 15.43 7.79 6.45
CA TYR A 186 14.32 8.70 6.18
C TYR A 186 13.47 8.94 7.42
N ALA A 187 13.07 7.88 8.11
CA ALA A 187 12.20 7.95 9.28
C ALA A 187 12.86 8.70 10.46
N LEU A 188 14.15 8.49 10.68
CA LEU A 188 14.91 9.22 11.71
C LEU A 188 15.04 10.71 11.36
N ASN A 189 15.26 11.06 10.11
CA ASN A 189 15.27 12.46 9.68
C ASN A 189 13.88 13.10 9.79
N TYR A 190 12.83 12.36 9.43
CA TYR A 190 11.45 12.78 9.63
C TYR A 190 11.13 13.04 11.11
N LYS A 191 11.57 12.16 12.03
CA LYS A 191 11.40 12.34 13.48
C LYS A 191 12.09 13.59 14.00
N LYS A 192 13.25 13.97 13.44
CA LYS A 192 13.94 15.23 13.82
C LYS A 192 13.13 16.46 13.41
N GLU A 193 12.48 16.41 12.23
CA GLU A 193 11.63 17.49 11.74
C GLU A 193 10.27 17.53 12.47
N PHE A 194 9.71 16.35 12.80
CA PHE A 194 8.43 16.17 13.49
C PHE A 194 8.62 15.39 14.81
N PRO A 195 9.14 16.00 15.87
CA PRO A 195 9.52 15.31 17.12
C PRO A 195 8.36 14.62 17.84
N SER A 196 7.12 15.02 17.58
CA SER A 196 5.93 14.44 18.20
C SER A 196 5.48 13.12 17.56
N THR A 197 6.11 12.64 16.48
CA THR A 197 5.76 11.38 15.80
C THR A 197 6.09 10.19 16.69
N ASP A 198 5.12 9.36 17.00
CA ASP A 198 5.29 8.14 17.80
C ASP A 198 5.60 6.92 16.94
N TYR A 199 4.91 6.79 15.80
CA TYR A 199 4.98 5.62 14.92
C TYR A 199 5.15 6.03 13.46
N ILE A 200 5.95 5.24 12.73
CA ILE A 200 5.99 5.29 11.26
C ILE A 200 5.73 3.89 10.73
N ILE A 201 4.82 3.76 9.76
CA ILE A 201 4.45 2.47 9.17
C ILE A 201 4.68 2.54 7.66
N PHE A 202 5.45 1.57 7.15
CA PHE A 202 5.78 1.42 5.74
C PHE A 202 5.32 0.06 5.20
N GLY A 203 4.96 0.01 3.92
CA GLY A 203 4.91 -1.17 3.06
C GLY A 203 6.16 -1.30 2.19
N HIS A 204 5.99 -1.65 0.91
CA HIS A 204 6.94 -1.60 -0.20
C HIS A 204 8.09 -2.60 -0.14
N MET A 205 8.66 -2.84 1.03
CA MET A 205 9.84 -3.70 1.18
C MET A 205 9.51 -5.18 1.27
N HIS A 206 8.23 -5.54 1.34
CA HIS A 206 7.75 -6.92 1.44
C HIS A 206 8.35 -7.71 2.62
N TYR A 207 8.85 -7.01 3.64
CA TYR A 207 9.56 -7.59 4.77
C TYR A 207 8.98 -7.09 6.09
N GLY A 208 8.32 -8.00 6.81
CA GLY A 208 7.68 -7.66 8.10
C GLY A 208 8.72 -7.46 9.19
N TYR A 209 8.92 -6.22 9.64
CA TYR A 209 9.91 -5.88 10.64
C TYR A 209 9.40 -4.80 11.61
N ASP A 210 9.76 -4.93 12.88
CA ASP A 210 9.39 -4.00 13.96
C ASP A 210 10.66 -3.53 14.66
N LEU A 211 10.93 -2.24 14.62
CA LEU A 211 12.14 -1.62 15.15
C LEU A 211 11.79 -0.42 16.03
N CYS A 212 12.38 -0.36 17.23
CA CYS A 212 12.36 0.84 18.05
C CYS A 212 13.75 1.49 18.03
N LYS A 213 13.83 2.75 17.57
CA LYS A 213 15.10 3.49 17.47
C LYS A 213 14.86 4.97 17.78
N GLU A 214 15.70 5.54 18.65
CA GLU A 214 15.64 6.97 19.05
C GLU A 214 14.25 7.44 19.51
N GLY A 215 13.52 6.57 20.25
CA GLY A 215 12.17 6.87 20.72
C GLY A 215 11.08 6.89 19.65
N LEU A 216 11.39 6.42 18.43
CA LEU A 216 10.46 6.21 17.33
C LEU A 216 10.30 4.72 17.11
N ARG A 217 9.06 4.26 16.94
CA ARG A 217 8.79 2.87 16.53
C ARG A 217 8.45 2.82 15.05
N LEU A 218 9.18 1.99 14.34
CA LEU A 218 9.08 1.76 12.90
C LEU A 218 8.51 0.38 12.63
N LEU A 219 7.44 0.30 11.84
CA LEU A 219 6.85 -0.96 11.42
C LEU A 219 6.91 -1.05 9.90
N PHE A 220 7.40 -2.18 9.43
CA PHE A 220 7.41 -2.54 8.02
C PHE A 220 6.44 -3.71 7.84
N LEU A 221 5.51 -3.57 6.92
CA LEU A 221 4.52 -4.58 6.61
C LEU A 221 5.07 -5.53 5.54
N SER A 222 4.65 -6.79 5.55
CA SER A 222 5.09 -7.75 4.54
C SER A 222 4.09 -7.85 3.37
N ASN A 223 4.51 -8.58 2.33
CA ASN A 223 3.62 -9.01 1.27
C ASN A 223 2.71 -10.18 1.69
N TRP A 224 1.86 -10.64 0.76
CA TRP A 224 0.83 -11.66 1.02
C TRP A 224 1.21 -13.06 0.50
N ASP A 225 2.50 -13.34 0.27
CA ASP A 225 2.95 -14.65 -0.19
C ASP A 225 2.84 -15.73 0.91
N ASN A 226 3.80 -15.79 1.81
CA ASN A 226 3.89 -16.84 2.82
C ASN A 226 3.64 -16.34 4.25
N ASP A 227 4.39 -15.32 4.69
CA ASP A 227 4.36 -14.77 6.04
C ASP A 227 3.71 -13.38 6.00
N VAL A 228 2.38 -13.35 6.07
CA VAL A 228 1.64 -12.08 6.05
C VAL A 228 1.78 -11.37 7.38
N ARG A 229 2.48 -10.25 7.37
CA ARG A 229 2.63 -9.38 8.54
C ARG A 229 1.82 -8.11 8.35
N TYR A 230 0.89 -7.88 9.25
CA TYR A 230 0.07 -6.68 9.34
C TYR A 230 0.24 -6.04 10.71
N ALA A 231 -0.06 -4.75 10.84
CA ALA A 231 -0.04 -4.09 12.14
C ALA A 231 -1.47 -3.91 12.68
N ALA A 232 -1.60 -3.98 14.01
CA ALA A 232 -2.84 -3.67 14.71
C ALA A 232 -2.54 -2.75 15.90
N MET A 233 -3.35 -1.70 16.04
CA MET A 233 -3.27 -0.71 17.10
C MET A 233 -4.50 -0.79 17.99
N ASP A 234 -4.29 -0.89 19.29
CA ASP A 234 -5.38 -0.90 20.27
C ASP A 234 -5.89 0.51 20.62
N ASN A 235 -6.92 0.57 21.44
CA ASN A 235 -7.52 1.84 21.88
C ASN A 235 -6.64 2.62 22.86
N GLU A 236 -5.62 1.98 23.42
CA GLU A 236 -4.61 2.60 24.31
C GLU A 236 -3.44 3.18 23.49
N GLY A 237 -3.40 2.95 22.18
CA GLY A 237 -2.38 3.43 21.29
C GLY A 237 -1.16 2.52 21.19
N ASN A 238 -1.22 1.28 21.69
CA ASN A 238 -0.15 0.31 21.50
C ASN A 238 -0.31 -0.37 20.15
N ILE A 239 0.79 -0.44 19.39
CA ILE A 239 0.79 -1.06 18.07
C ILE A 239 1.63 -2.35 18.09
N THR A 240 1.15 -3.38 17.41
CA THR A 240 1.84 -4.68 17.31
C THR A 240 1.85 -5.18 15.88
N LEU A 241 2.98 -5.74 15.44
CA LEU A 241 3.09 -6.48 14.20
C LEU A 241 2.58 -7.90 14.45
N LYS A 242 1.58 -8.34 13.68
CA LYS A 242 0.92 -9.65 13.82
C LYS A 242 1.07 -10.46 12.53
N THR A 243 0.93 -11.77 12.64
CA THR A 243 0.88 -12.71 11.50
C THR A 243 -0.56 -13.15 11.23
N PHE A 244 -0.91 -13.30 9.96
CA PHE A 244 -2.23 -13.78 9.52
C PHE A 244 -2.15 -15.09 8.76
#